data_7404e75788e80a0b138ab7db239cffca
#
_entry.id   7404e75788e80a0b138ab7db239cffca
#
_cell.length_a   1.000
_cell.length_b   1.000
_cell.length_c   1.000
_cell.angle_alpha   90.00
_cell.angle_beta   90.00
_cell.angle_gamma   90.00
#
_symmetry.space_group_name_H-M   'P 1'
#
loop_
_entity.id
_entity.type
_entity.pdbx_description
1 polymer ?
#
loop_
_entity_poly.entity_id
_entity_poly.type
_entity_poly.pdbx_seq_one_letter_code
_entity_poly.pdbx_strand_id
1 'polypeptide(L)'
;RSREHDLAASLSGGERQMLAISRALISDPSFLLLDEPTAALSPLYQQQIIERIDNLRKEGITVLIVEQNARLSLARSDRGYIFANGKVVHTGDADFILNDPEIGEYFLGSHDD
;
A
#
# COMPACT_ATOMS: atom_id res chain seq x y z
N ARG A 1 22.96 16.25 -17.68
CA ARG A 1 22.65 16.97 -16.45
C ARG A 1 21.15 17.00 -16.13
N SER A 2 20.34 17.37 -17.10
CA SER A 2 18.89 17.33 -16.93
C SER A 2 18.39 15.91 -16.65
N ARG A 3 19.06 14.91 -17.25
CA ARG A 3 18.71 13.52 -17.02
C ARG A 3 19.03 13.08 -15.59
N GLU A 4 20.16 13.51 -15.05
CA GLU A 4 20.49 13.25 -13.65
C GLU A 4 19.48 13.86 -12.72
N HIS A 5 19.03 15.06 -13.06
CA HIS A 5 18.01 15.75 -12.27
C HIS A 5 16.68 15.03 -12.34
N ASP A 6 16.28 14.57 -13.54
CA ASP A 6 15.05 13.81 -13.73
C ASP A 6 15.09 12.48 -12.99
N LEU A 7 16.23 11.80 -13.02
CA LEU A 7 16.40 10.56 -12.26
C LEU A 7 16.27 10.81 -10.76
N ALA A 8 16.92 11.86 -10.25
CA ALA A 8 16.83 12.21 -8.84
C ALA A 8 15.39 12.53 -8.44
N ALA A 9 14.66 13.25 -9.29
CA ALA A 9 13.26 13.59 -9.01
C ALA A 9 12.38 12.34 -9.02
N SER A 10 12.59 11.41 -9.96
CA SER A 10 11.79 10.19 -10.04
C SER A 10 12.11 9.20 -8.93
N LEU A 11 13.35 9.16 -8.45
CA LEU A 11 13.76 8.29 -7.36
C LEU A 11 13.36 8.82 -5.99
N SER A 12 13.34 10.15 -5.85
CA SER A 12 13.14 10.79 -4.53
C SER A 12 11.81 10.41 -3.87
N GLY A 13 10.77 10.13 -4.65
CA GLY A 13 9.47 9.72 -4.11
C GLY A 13 9.57 8.39 -3.37
N GLY A 14 10.12 7.37 -4.00
CA GLY A 14 10.33 6.06 -3.39
C GLY A 14 11.30 6.11 -2.23
N GLU A 15 12.39 6.87 -2.39
CA GLU A 15 13.37 7.05 -1.31
C GLU A 15 12.77 7.74 -0.10
N ARG A 16 11.91 8.74 -0.32
CA ARG A 16 11.21 9.44 0.77
C ARG A 16 10.30 8.50 1.53
N GLN A 17 9.58 7.63 0.84
CA GLN A 17 8.72 6.65 1.50
C GLN A 17 9.54 5.65 2.29
N MET A 18 10.62 5.15 1.73
CA MET A 18 11.50 4.23 2.46
C MET A 18 12.10 4.90 3.69
N LEU A 19 12.48 6.17 3.57
CA LEU A 19 13.02 6.94 4.69
C LEU A 19 11.95 7.15 5.76
N ALA A 20 10.73 7.49 5.37
CA ALA A 20 9.62 7.69 6.31
C ALA A 20 9.32 6.40 7.09
N ILE A 21 9.29 5.25 6.40
CA ILE A 21 9.11 3.96 7.05
C ILE A 21 10.25 3.67 8.02
N SER A 22 11.49 3.91 7.59
CA SER A 22 12.66 3.68 8.42
C SER A 22 12.66 4.55 9.69
N ARG A 23 12.23 5.81 9.56
CA ARG A 23 12.10 6.71 10.73
C ARG A 23 11.05 6.21 11.70
N ALA A 24 9.92 5.75 11.20
CA ALA A 24 8.87 5.20 12.05
C ALA A 24 9.36 3.99 12.82
N LEU A 25 10.26 3.19 12.24
CA LEU A 25 10.79 1.98 12.87
C LEU A 25 11.81 2.26 13.98
N ILE A 26 12.38 3.47 14.04
CA ILE A 26 13.36 3.83 15.08
C ILE A 26 12.75 3.69 16.48
N SER A 27 11.45 3.95 16.63
CA SER A 27 10.78 3.83 17.93
C SER A 27 10.40 2.38 18.27
N ASP A 28 10.75 1.42 17.45
CA ASP A 28 10.43 0.00 17.63
C ASP A 28 8.92 -0.22 17.86
N PRO A 29 8.09 0.18 16.92
CA PRO A 29 6.65 0.16 17.11
C PRO A 29 6.07 -1.26 17.03
N SER A 30 4.96 -1.48 17.72
CA SER A 30 4.14 -2.68 17.53
C SER A 30 3.04 -2.46 16.50
N PHE A 31 2.76 -1.21 16.16
CA PHE A 31 1.71 -0.81 15.23
C PHE A 31 2.22 0.31 14.33
N LEU A 32 1.90 0.22 13.05
CA LEU A 32 2.32 1.20 12.05
C LEU A 32 1.12 1.58 11.19
N LEU A 33 0.85 2.88 11.07
CA LEU A 33 -0.19 3.41 10.18
C LEU A 33 0.45 4.07 8.98
N LEU A 34 0.08 3.62 7.79
CA LEU A 34 0.61 4.15 6.54
C LEU A 34 -0.55 4.65 5.67
N ASP A 35 -0.52 5.93 5.34
CA ASP A 35 -1.56 6.57 4.55
C ASP A 35 -1.06 6.75 3.11
N GLU A 36 -1.66 6.01 2.19
CA GLU A 36 -1.35 6.01 0.77
C GLU A 36 0.15 5.90 0.49
N PRO A 37 0.82 4.87 1.03
CA PRO A 37 2.28 4.77 0.90
C PRO A 37 2.78 4.60 -0.54
N THR A 38 1.92 4.19 -1.48
CA THR A 38 2.31 4.01 -2.88
C THR A 38 1.88 5.16 -3.78
N ALA A 39 1.26 6.21 -3.22
CA ALA A 39 0.76 7.32 -4.02
C ALA A 39 1.89 8.01 -4.80
N ALA A 40 1.63 8.31 -6.06
CA ALA A 40 2.56 9.00 -6.97
C ALA A 40 3.87 8.24 -7.24
N LEU A 41 3.94 6.97 -6.88
CA LEU A 41 5.12 6.14 -7.18
C LEU A 41 4.91 5.36 -8.48
N SER A 42 6.01 5.09 -9.18
CA SER A 42 5.99 4.19 -10.35
C SER A 42 5.65 2.78 -9.90
N PRO A 43 5.17 1.91 -10.83
CA PRO A 43 4.83 0.53 -10.48
C PRO A 43 5.97 -0.23 -9.80
N LEU A 44 7.21 -0.01 -10.23
CA LEU A 44 8.36 -0.66 -9.61
C LEU A 44 8.51 -0.27 -8.13
N TYR A 45 8.42 1.02 -7.84
CA TYR A 45 8.54 1.50 -6.46
C TYR A 45 7.33 1.13 -5.62
N GLN A 46 6.13 1.07 -6.22
CA GLN A 46 4.96 0.55 -5.52
C GLN A 46 5.19 -0.86 -5.01
N GLN A 47 5.73 -1.73 -5.87
CA GLN A 47 6.03 -3.11 -5.51
C GLN A 47 7.07 -3.17 -4.39
N GLN A 48 8.11 -2.36 -4.47
CA GLN A 48 9.15 -2.34 -3.45
C GLN A 48 8.62 -1.89 -2.10
N ILE A 49 7.79 -0.87 -2.07
CA ILE A 49 7.20 -0.36 -0.83
C ILE A 49 6.26 -1.41 -0.21
N ILE A 50 5.38 -2.00 -1.01
CA ILE A 50 4.46 -3.02 -0.52
C ILE A 50 5.22 -4.25 0.00
N GLU A 51 6.26 -4.65 -0.69
CA GLU A 51 7.09 -5.78 -0.24
C GLU A 51 7.79 -5.46 1.09
N ARG A 52 8.30 -4.25 1.24
CA ARG A 52 8.89 -3.80 2.50
C ARG A 52 7.88 -3.84 3.64
N ILE A 53 6.67 -3.36 3.40
CA ILE A 53 5.59 -3.37 4.38
C ILE A 53 5.21 -4.80 4.76
N ASP A 54 5.12 -5.69 3.77
CA ASP A 54 4.81 -7.10 4.01
C ASP A 54 5.87 -7.76 4.89
N ASN A 55 7.13 -7.44 4.66
CA ASN A 55 8.22 -7.94 5.50
C ASN A 55 8.09 -7.48 6.95
N LEU A 56 7.68 -6.24 7.17
CA LEU A 56 7.44 -5.72 8.52
C LEU A 56 6.31 -6.48 9.22
N ARG A 57 5.25 -6.77 8.48
CA ARG A 57 4.15 -7.58 9.00
C ARG A 57 4.64 -8.97 9.42
N LYS A 58 5.48 -9.58 8.61
CA LYS A 58 6.06 -10.90 8.92
C LYS A 58 6.96 -10.87 10.15
N GLU A 59 7.55 -9.71 10.44
CA GLU A 59 8.36 -9.51 11.64
C GLU A 59 7.51 -9.27 12.90
N GLY A 60 6.21 -9.26 12.78
CA GLY A 60 5.29 -9.14 13.92
C GLY A 60 4.70 -7.75 14.14
N ILE A 61 4.97 -6.81 13.25
CA ILE A 61 4.39 -5.47 13.35
C ILE A 61 2.98 -5.49 12.76
N THR A 62 2.01 -4.95 13.50
CA THR A 62 0.67 -4.77 12.97
C THR A 62 0.66 -3.53 12.10
N VAL A 63 0.23 -3.69 10.85
CA VAL A 63 0.25 -2.59 9.87
C VAL A 63 -1.15 -2.30 9.38
N LEU A 64 -1.55 -1.03 9.45
CA LEU A 64 -2.78 -0.53 8.85
C LEU A 64 -2.40 0.35 7.67
N ILE A 65 -2.86 -0.02 6.47
CA ILE A 65 -2.59 0.73 5.25
C ILE A 65 -3.89 1.32 4.73
N VAL A 66 -3.87 2.61 4.44
CA VAL A 66 -4.96 3.28 3.72
C VAL A 66 -4.47 3.46 2.29
N GLU A 67 -5.18 2.87 1.31
CA GLU A 67 -4.68 2.82 -0.07
C GLU A 67 -5.82 2.92 -1.08
N GLN A 68 -5.60 3.65 -2.16
CA GLN A 68 -6.48 3.65 -3.31
C GLN A 68 -6.17 2.50 -4.26
N ASN A 69 -4.91 2.13 -4.37
CA ASN A 69 -4.49 0.96 -5.16
C ASN A 69 -4.78 -0.31 -4.35
N ALA A 70 -6.07 -0.65 -4.27
CA ALA A 70 -6.55 -1.67 -3.36
C ALA A 70 -6.05 -3.06 -3.69
N ARG A 71 -5.97 -3.40 -4.99
CA ARG A 71 -5.55 -4.76 -5.39
C ARG A 71 -4.14 -5.08 -4.93
N LEU A 72 -3.23 -4.12 -5.06
CA LEU A 72 -1.84 -4.30 -4.69
C LEU A 72 -1.69 -4.52 -3.19
N SER A 73 -2.39 -3.73 -2.38
CA SER A 73 -2.30 -3.86 -0.93
C SER A 73 -3.07 -5.06 -0.39
N LEU A 74 -4.24 -5.37 -0.94
CA LEU A 74 -5.03 -6.54 -0.51
C LEU A 74 -4.29 -7.84 -0.78
N ALA A 75 -3.53 -7.92 -1.86
CA ALA A 75 -2.77 -9.13 -2.19
C ALA A 75 -1.75 -9.49 -1.11
N ARG A 76 -1.36 -8.54 -0.28
CA ARG A 76 -0.36 -8.73 0.79
C ARG A 76 -0.94 -8.47 2.18
N SER A 77 -2.28 -8.38 2.29
CA SER A 77 -2.95 -8.09 3.56
C SER A 77 -3.65 -9.33 4.10
N ASP A 78 -3.89 -9.33 5.40
CA ASP A 78 -4.67 -10.39 6.05
C ASP A 78 -6.15 -10.05 6.01
N ARG A 79 -6.50 -8.77 6.18
CA ARG A 79 -7.88 -8.31 6.29
C ARG A 79 -8.05 -6.99 5.55
N GLY A 80 -9.22 -6.80 4.98
CA GLY A 80 -9.55 -5.57 4.28
C GLY A 80 -10.83 -4.92 4.76
N TYR A 81 -10.87 -3.60 4.63
CA TYR A 81 -12.04 -2.77 4.88
C TYR A 81 -12.23 -1.86 3.68
N ILE A 82 -13.41 -1.89 3.09
CA ILE A 82 -13.71 -1.00 1.97
C ILE A 82 -14.65 0.09 2.45
N PHE A 83 -14.23 1.32 2.23
CA PHE A 83 -14.99 2.52 2.61
C PHE A 83 -15.62 3.15 1.38
N ALA A 84 -16.86 3.55 1.52
CA ALA A 84 -17.54 4.36 0.51
C ALA A 84 -18.45 5.34 1.24
N ASN A 85 -18.38 6.60 0.85
CA ASN A 85 -19.20 7.67 1.44
C ASN A 85 -19.08 7.74 2.96
N GLY A 86 -17.87 7.55 3.47
CA GLY A 86 -17.59 7.64 4.90
C GLY A 86 -18.04 6.46 5.74
N LYS A 87 -18.42 5.36 5.09
CA LYS A 87 -18.87 4.15 5.78
C LYS A 87 -18.11 2.93 5.31
N VAL A 88 -17.94 1.95 6.20
CA VAL A 88 -17.43 0.63 5.83
C VAL A 88 -18.54 -0.13 5.11
N VAL A 89 -18.33 -0.43 3.84
CA VAL A 89 -19.32 -1.15 3.02
C VAL A 89 -18.99 -2.64 2.88
N HIS A 90 -17.73 -3.01 3.00
CA HIS A 90 -17.28 -4.39 3.01
C HIS A 90 -16.13 -4.55 3.99
N THR A 91 -16.09 -5.69 4.66
CA THR A 91 -14.99 -6.07 5.54
C THR A 91 -14.86 -7.59 5.55
N GLY A 92 -13.66 -8.09 5.76
CA GLY A 92 -13.39 -9.51 5.85
C GLY A 92 -11.97 -9.86 5.48
N ASP A 93 -11.73 -11.14 5.26
CA ASP A 93 -10.41 -11.61 4.80
C ASP A 93 -10.06 -10.95 3.49
N ALA A 94 -8.79 -10.54 3.35
CA ALA A 94 -8.33 -9.86 2.16
C ALA A 94 -8.50 -10.72 0.90
N ASP A 95 -8.24 -12.01 1.00
CA ASP A 95 -8.42 -12.92 -0.13
C ASP A 95 -9.87 -12.99 -0.58
N PHE A 96 -10.82 -13.01 0.35
CA PHE A 96 -12.23 -13.01 0.01
C PHE A 96 -12.62 -11.74 -0.74
N ILE A 97 -12.19 -10.60 -0.24
CA ILE A 97 -12.49 -9.29 -0.86
C ILE A 97 -11.85 -9.21 -2.25
N LEU A 98 -10.59 -9.62 -2.36
CA LEU A 98 -9.84 -9.54 -3.60
C LEU A 98 -10.46 -10.40 -4.71
N ASN A 99 -11.05 -11.54 -4.35
CA ASN A 99 -11.58 -12.51 -5.32
C ASN A 99 -13.09 -12.38 -5.54
N ASP A 100 -13.78 -11.49 -4.84
CA ASP A 100 -15.20 -11.28 -5.02
C ASP A 100 -15.42 -10.46 -6.31
N PRO A 101 -16.13 -11.01 -7.33
CA PRO A 101 -16.31 -10.30 -8.61
C PRO A 101 -17.07 -9.00 -8.47
N GLU A 102 -18.07 -8.97 -7.59
CA GLU A 102 -18.90 -7.77 -7.39
C GLU A 102 -18.12 -6.66 -6.73
N ILE A 103 -17.36 -6.99 -5.68
CA ILE A 103 -16.48 -6.03 -5.02
C ILE A 103 -15.41 -5.54 -6.00
N GLY A 104 -14.84 -6.46 -6.77
CA GLY A 104 -13.84 -6.12 -7.76
C GLY A 104 -14.35 -5.12 -8.78
N GLU A 105 -15.56 -5.34 -9.28
CA GLU A 105 -16.15 -4.48 -10.29
C GLU A 105 -16.40 -3.06 -9.76
N TYR A 106 -16.97 -2.94 -8.56
CA TYR A 106 -17.43 -1.66 -8.06
C TYR A 106 -16.37 -0.88 -7.26
N PHE A 107 -15.42 -1.55 -6.64
CA PHE A 107 -14.52 -0.89 -5.68
C PHE A 107 -13.05 -1.05 -5.98
N LEU A 108 -12.63 -2.11 -6.68
CA LEU A 108 -11.21 -2.40 -6.87
C LEU A 108 -10.70 -2.06 -8.28
N GLY A 109 -11.59 -1.61 -9.14
CA GLY A 109 -11.23 -1.35 -10.53
C GLY A 109 -11.20 -2.61 -11.39
N SER A 110 -11.09 -2.42 -12.70
CA SER A 110 -11.13 -3.49 -13.67
C SER A 110 -9.80 -4.22 -13.72
N HIS A 111 -9.85 -5.53 -14.05
CA HIS A 111 -8.65 -6.34 -14.27
C HIS A 111 -7.91 -5.97 -15.55
N ASP A 112 -8.58 -5.29 -16.47
CA ASP A 112 -8.06 -5.01 -17.79
C ASP A 112 -7.19 -3.75 -17.84
N ASP A 113 -7.01 -3.09 -16.76
CA ASP A 113 -6.23 -1.83 -16.69
C ASP A 113 -4.73 -2.06 -16.52
#